data_76999e17871f48bedd4ae3a8cb2caf3d
#
_entry.id   76999e17871f48bedd4ae3a8cb2caf3d
#
_cell.length_a   1.000
_cell.length_b   1.000
_cell.length_c   1.000
_cell.angle_alpha   90.00
_cell.angle_beta   90.00
_cell.angle_gamma   90.00
#
_symmetry.space_group_name_H-M   'P 1'
#
loop_
_entity.id
_entity.type
_entity.pdbx_description
1 polymer ?
#
loop_
_entity_poly.entity_id
_entity_poly.type
_entity_poly.pdbx_seq_one_letter_code
_entity_poly.pdbx_strand_id
1 'polypeptide(L)'
;MVPLVAAVALLQPMADRHSVTILPEAWERKPLADGRVEFTQSVSRAFDQAILSWNLESGWAGADYSLTASGDGWRSADYRWGTWFAGGGSVSVKGQRDDHGRVDTDTLVLRRPAGGLTVRVVATPRSRSSVPGSPGLVAVALSLMSRPERAAAPFGGVARVIEVPRRAQMAYPNGGVLCSPTATSMVLGHWARVLRTPFVDRDMPLVQRGVYDEVYRGCGNWSFNAAYAGSVPGMHAVVGRFNDLADLERCIAAGFPVVCSISNTVVKGQPPEPNDGHLVVLVGFDESGRPVFNDPGRNVVRMTYERENFRKAWATSDNTVYLIWPIGYTPPWL
;
A
#
# COMPACT_ATOMS: atom_id res chain seq x y z
N MET A 1 -31.53 6.58 -48.68
CA MET A 1 -30.22 6.85 -48.10
C MET A 1 -30.31 6.58 -46.60
N VAL A 2 -29.80 5.45 -46.14
CA VAL A 2 -29.73 5.07 -44.73
C VAL A 2 -28.36 5.55 -44.22
N PRO A 3 -28.26 6.33 -43.15
CA PRO A 3 -26.97 6.75 -42.65
C PRO A 3 -26.25 5.55 -42.00
N LEU A 4 -25.04 5.31 -42.49
CA LEU A 4 -24.10 4.35 -41.93
C LEU A 4 -23.63 4.89 -40.59
N VAL A 5 -24.15 4.34 -39.49
CA VAL A 5 -23.61 4.60 -38.14
C VAL A 5 -22.33 3.79 -38.03
N ALA A 6 -21.19 4.48 -38.16
CA ALA A 6 -19.88 3.90 -37.84
C ALA A 6 -19.85 3.57 -36.36
N ALA A 7 -19.85 2.28 -36.03
CA ALA A 7 -19.56 1.78 -34.72
C ALA A 7 -18.09 2.13 -34.39
N VAL A 8 -17.87 3.18 -33.60
CA VAL A 8 -16.59 3.42 -32.95
C VAL A 8 -16.43 2.29 -31.92
N ALA A 9 -15.66 1.27 -32.28
CA ALA A 9 -15.18 0.29 -31.31
C ALA A 9 -14.33 1.07 -30.30
N LEU A 10 -14.91 1.36 -29.16
CA LEU A 10 -14.16 1.77 -27.97
C LEU A 10 -13.21 0.61 -27.67
N LEU A 11 -11.95 0.74 -28.08
CA LEU A 11 -10.86 -0.09 -27.58
C LEU A 11 -10.90 0.04 -26.06
N GLN A 12 -11.46 -0.98 -25.38
CA GLN A 12 -11.34 -1.06 -23.94
C GLN A 12 -9.83 -1.08 -23.66
N PRO A 13 -9.32 -0.16 -22.82
CA PRO A 13 -7.91 -0.17 -22.49
C PRO A 13 -7.56 -1.56 -21.99
N MET A 14 -6.47 -2.13 -22.50
CA MET A 14 -5.97 -3.42 -22.02
C MET A 14 -5.93 -3.35 -20.51
N ALA A 15 -6.66 -4.25 -19.85
CA ALA A 15 -6.81 -4.19 -18.41
C ALA A 15 -5.42 -4.27 -17.75
N ASP A 16 -5.11 -3.30 -16.90
CA ASP A 16 -3.81 -3.15 -16.25
C ASP A 16 -3.38 -4.40 -15.47
N ARG A 17 -2.06 -4.62 -15.39
CA ARG A 17 -1.44 -5.70 -14.61
C ARG A 17 -1.74 -5.54 -13.13
N HIS A 18 -1.68 -4.30 -12.64
CA HIS A 18 -1.89 -3.93 -11.25
C HIS A 18 -3.12 -3.02 -11.10
N SER A 19 -3.78 -3.14 -9.97
CA SER A 19 -4.90 -2.27 -9.60
C SER A 19 -5.04 -2.17 -8.10
N VAL A 20 -5.52 -1.03 -7.62
CA VAL A 20 -5.95 -0.85 -6.23
C VAL A 20 -7.47 -0.83 -6.21
N THR A 21 -8.07 -1.67 -5.38
CA THR A 21 -9.52 -1.73 -5.19
C THR A 21 -9.82 -1.38 -3.74
N ILE A 22 -10.49 -0.25 -3.53
CA ILE A 22 -11.10 0.06 -2.23
C ILE A 22 -12.42 -0.70 -2.17
N LEU A 23 -12.60 -1.47 -1.11
CA LEU A 23 -13.82 -2.26 -0.93
C LEU A 23 -14.99 -1.34 -0.59
N PRO A 24 -16.20 -1.60 -1.14
CA PRO A 24 -17.39 -0.84 -0.81
C PRO A 24 -17.70 -0.86 0.69
N GLU A 25 -18.41 0.15 1.18
CA GLU A 25 -18.81 0.23 2.59
C GLU A 25 -19.91 -0.78 2.99
N ALA A 26 -20.56 -1.41 2.00
CA ALA A 26 -21.61 -2.39 2.21
C ALA A 26 -21.04 -3.77 2.57
N TRP A 27 -20.78 -3.99 3.85
CA TRP A 27 -20.27 -5.25 4.39
C TRP A 27 -21.40 -6.14 4.91
N GLU A 28 -21.32 -7.44 4.64
CA GLU A 28 -22.08 -8.41 5.42
C GLU A 28 -21.55 -8.37 6.86
N ARG A 29 -22.47 -8.17 7.84
CA ARG A 29 -22.12 -7.97 9.25
C ARG A 29 -22.75 -9.05 10.09
N LYS A 30 -21.94 -9.71 10.95
CA LYS A 30 -22.38 -10.77 11.86
C LYS A 30 -21.79 -10.58 13.24
N PRO A 31 -22.63 -10.31 14.28
CA PRO A 31 -22.18 -10.36 15.67
C PRO A 31 -21.75 -11.78 16.05
N LEU A 32 -20.66 -11.89 16.82
CA LEU A 32 -20.14 -13.15 17.33
C LEU A 32 -20.49 -13.29 18.83
N ALA A 33 -20.56 -14.54 19.31
CA ALA A 33 -20.92 -14.84 20.69
C ALA A 33 -19.96 -14.26 21.73
N ASP A 34 -18.70 -14.04 21.38
CA ASP A 34 -17.67 -13.43 22.23
C ASP A 34 -17.70 -11.89 22.26
N GLY A 35 -18.66 -11.29 21.57
CA GLY A 35 -18.85 -9.83 21.51
C GLY A 35 -18.04 -9.12 20.42
N ARG A 36 -17.25 -9.86 19.61
CA ARG A 36 -16.65 -9.34 18.40
C ARG A 36 -17.67 -9.24 17.26
N VAL A 37 -17.29 -8.58 16.18
CA VAL A 37 -18.12 -8.47 14.97
C VAL A 37 -17.31 -8.93 13.77
N GLU A 38 -17.90 -9.83 13.01
CA GLU A 38 -17.38 -10.27 11.72
C GLU A 38 -17.97 -9.44 10.59
N PHE A 39 -17.12 -9.01 9.67
CA PHE A 39 -17.48 -8.36 8.43
C PHE A 39 -16.93 -9.17 7.26
N THR A 40 -17.73 -9.36 6.23
CA THR A 40 -17.35 -10.10 5.02
C THR A 40 -17.68 -9.30 3.77
N GLN A 41 -16.75 -9.25 2.83
CA GLN A 41 -16.93 -8.60 1.53
C GLN A 41 -16.25 -9.42 0.44
N SER A 42 -16.91 -9.58 -0.71
CA SER A 42 -16.37 -10.30 -1.85
C SER A 42 -16.17 -9.38 -3.06
N VAL A 43 -15.10 -9.63 -3.81
CA VAL A 43 -14.75 -8.94 -5.04
C VAL A 43 -14.52 -9.95 -6.15
N SER A 44 -15.13 -9.71 -7.32
CA SER A 44 -14.92 -10.52 -8.53
C SER A 44 -13.93 -9.80 -9.44
N ARG A 45 -12.69 -10.28 -9.48
CA ARG A 45 -11.62 -9.77 -10.35
C ARG A 45 -10.54 -10.84 -10.51
N ALA A 46 -9.97 -10.95 -11.71
CA ALA A 46 -8.86 -11.86 -11.96
C ALA A 46 -7.56 -11.34 -11.31
N PHE A 47 -6.88 -12.19 -10.53
CA PHE A 47 -5.59 -11.88 -9.90
C PHE A 47 -4.82 -13.16 -9.58
N ASP A 48 -3.51 -13.06 -9.42
CA ASP A 48 -2.63 -14.10 -8.90
C ASP A 48 -1.73 -13.61 -7.75
N GLN A 49 -1.73 -12.30 -7.47
CA GLN A 49 -1.16 -11.74 -6.25
C GLN A 49 -2.11 -10.71 -5.62
N ALA A 50 -2.09 -10.64 -4.29
CA ALA A 50 -2.89 -9.67 -3.55
C ALA A 50 -2.15 -9.16 -2.31
N ILE A 51 -2.30 -7.87 -2.01
CA ILE A 51 -1.87 -7.24 -0.76
C ILE A 51 -3.09 -6.58 -0.14
N LEU A 52 -3.43 -7.00 1.08
CA LEU A 52 -4.53 -6.42 1.85
C LEU A 52 -4.01 -5.26 2.69
N SER A 53 -4.74 -4.16 2.72
CA SER A 53 -4.48 -3.02 3.59
C SER A 53 -5.77 -2.44 4.16
N TRP A 54 -5.70 -1.72 5.28
CA TRP A 54 -6.88 -1.25 5.99
C TRP A 54 -6.61 0.02 6.80
N ASN A 55 -7.69 0.76 7.09
CA ASN A 55 -7.71 1.83 8.07
C ASN A 55 -8.85 1.53 9.04
N LEU A 56 -8.52 0.97 10.20
CA LEU A 56 -9.50 0.53 11.18
C LEU A 56 -10.23 1.73 11.79
N GLU A 57 -11.55 1.71 11.81
CA GLU A 57 -12.36 2.77 12.40
C GLU A 57 -12.11 2.88 13.91
N SER A 58 -12.11 4.11 14.43
CA SER A 58 -11.61 4.45 15.79
C SER A 58 -12.39 3.78 16.95
N GLY A 59 -13.61 3.33 16.71
CA GLY A 59 -14.42 2.60 17.70
C GLY A 59 -13.98 1.15 17.94
N TRP A 60 -13.04 0.62 17.14
CA TRP A 60 -12.48 -0.71 17.32
C TRP A 60 -11.19 -0.67 18.14
N ALA A 61 -11.00 -1.66 19.00
CA ALA A 61 -9.75 -1.85 19.75
C ALA A 61 -8.67 -2.51 18.88
N GLY A 62 -9.09 -3.43 18.02
CA GLY A 62 -8.26 -4.15 17.08
C GLY A 62 -9.10 -5.01 16.15
N ALA A 63 -8.48 -5.60 15.13
CA ALA A 63 -9.14 -6.51 14.22
C ALA A 63 -8.19 -7.56 13.65
N ASP A 64 -8.74 -8.75 13.40
CA ASP A 64 -8.12 -9.82 12.62
C ASP A 64 -8.52 -9.66 11.15
N TYR A 65 -7.56 -9.78 10.24
CA TYR A 65 -7.78 -9.67 8.81
C TYR A 65 -7.41 -10.96 8.10
N SER A 66 -8.26 -11.41 7.19
CA SER A 66 -7.98 -12.57 6.35
C SER A 66 -8.56 -12.43 4.95
N LEU A 67 -8.05 -13.25 4.04
CA LEU A 67 -8.42 -13.28 2.63
C LEU A 67 -8.51 -14.72 2.14
N THR A 68 -9.59 -15.03 1.42
CA THR A 68 -9.77 -16.30 0.70
C THR A 68 -9.83 -16.01 -0.79
N ALA A 69 -9.05 -16.74 -1.59
CA ALA A 69 -9.09 -16.69 -3.04
C ALA A 69 -9.96 -17.82 -3.61
N SER A 70 -10.65 -17.56 -4.71
CA SER A 70 -11.49 -18.57 -5.39
C SER A 70 -11.37 -18.48 -6.92
N GLY A 71 -11.52 -19.63 -7.57
CA GLY A 71 -11.59 -19.77 -9.03
C GLY A 71 -12.52 -20.92 -9.39
N ASP A 72 -12.56 -21.29 -10.68
CA ASP A 72 -13.44 -22.36 -11.14
C ASP A 72 -13.14 -23.68 -10.46
N GLY A 73 -14.09 -24.11 -9.62
CA GLY A 73 -14.04 -25.37 -8.88
C GLY A 73 -13.03 -25.44 -7.75
N TRP A 74 -12.48 -24.31 -7.29
CA TRP A 74 -11.54 -24.29 -6.16
C TRP A 74 -11.69 -23.07 -5.24
N ARG A 75 -11.29 -23.26 -4.00
CA ARG A 75 -11.20 -22.21 -2.97
C ARG A 75 -9.96 -22.47 -2.13
N SER A 76 -9.19 -21.43 -1.82
CA SER A 76 -8.03 -21.51 -0.95
C SER A 76 -8.44 -21.66 0.52
N ALA A 77 -7.48 -21.97 1.37
CA ALA A 77 -7.59 -21.73 2.80
C ALA A 77 -7.83 -20.23 3.08
N ASP A 78 -8.24 -19.92 4.31
CA ASP A 78 -8.36 -18.56 4.81
C ASP A 78 -6.95 -18.06 5.19
N TYR A 79 -6.32 -17.29 4.31
CA TYR A 79 -5.00 -16.71 4.56
C TYR A 79 -5.12 -15.53 5.50
N ARG A 80 -4.52 -15.63 6.68
CA ARG A 80 -4.58 -14.63 7.75
C ARG A 80 -3.47 -13.60 7.57
N TRP A 81 -3.84 -12.30 7.45
CA TRP A 81 -2.86 -11.21 7.46
C TRP A 81 -2.32 -10.91 8.85
N GLY A 82 -3.13 -11.17 9.87
CA GLY A 82 -2.76 -11.02 11.26
C GLY A 82 -3.76 -10.19 12.06
N THR A 83 -3.37 -9.83 13.27
CA THR A 83 -4.15 -8.98 14.16
C THR A 83 -3.50 -7.60 14.22
N TRP A 84 -4.28 -6.58 13.94
CA TRP A 84 -3.88 -5.18 14.00
C TRP A 84 -4.41 -4.51 15.28
N PHE A 85 -3.53 -3.72 15.94
CA PHE A 85 -3.86 -2.85 17.06
C PHE A 85 -3.27 -1.46 16.82
N ALA A 86 -4.11 -0.41 16.89
CA ALA A 86 -3.67 0.98 16.65
C ALA A 86 -2.60 1.48 17.65
N GLY A 87 -2.50 0.85 18.81
CA GLY A 87 -1.50 1.18 19.86
C GLY A 87 -0.17 0.46 19.76
N GLY A 88 0.00 -0.43 18.80
CA GLY A 88 1.15 -1.35 18.68
C GLY A 88 0.87 -2.74 19.25
N GLY A 89 1.84 -3.66 19.14
CA GLY A 89 1.67 -5.08 19.50
C GLY A 89 0.94 -5.88 18.41
N SER A 90 0.95 -5.39 17.20
CA SER A 90 0.35 -6.08 16.04
C SER A 90 1.18 -7.30 15.64
N VAL A 91 0.52 -8.34 15.16
CA VAL A 91 1.14 -9.63 14.82
C VAL A 91 0.70 -10.12 13.45
N SER A 92 1.64 -10.43 12.58
CA SER A 92 1.38 -11.13 11.31
C SER A 92 1.36 -12.64 11.49
N VAL A 93 1.08 -13.40 10.43
CA VAL A 93 1.07 -14.87 10.47
C VAL A 93 2.04 -15.42 9.43
N LYS A 94 3.09 -16.10 9.90
CA LYS A 94 4.12 -16.70 9.04
C LYS A 94 3.75 -18.10 8.52
N GLY A 95 4.39 -18.49 7.43
CA GLY A 95 4.43 -19.87 6.95
C GLY A 95 3.13 -20.39 6.36
N GLN A 96 2.21 -19.52 5.99
CA GLN A 96 0.92 -19.90 5.42
C GLN A 96 1.07 -20.37 3.97
N ARG A 97 0.60 -21.56 3.69
CA ARG A 97 0.53 -22.15 2.35
C ARG A 97 -0.55 -23.22 2.27
N ASP A 98 -1.07 -23.41 1.09
CA ASP A 98 -1.91 -24.55 0.72
C ASP A 98 -1.60 -24.99 -0.73
N ASP A 99 -2.47 -25.81 -1.33
CA ASP A 99 -2.30 -26.26 -2.72
C ASP A 99 -2.48 -25.13 -3.74
N HIS A 100 -3.07 -24.00 -3.34
CA HIS A 100 -3.42 -22.88 -4.23
C HIS A 100 -2.42 -21.74 -4.16
N GLY A 101 -1.70 -21.55 -3.03
CA GLY A 101 -0.76 -20.45 -2.89
C GLY A 101 -0.06 -20.39 -1.55
N ARG A 102 0.56 -19.25 -1.29
CA ARG A 102 1.26 -18.92 -0.03
C ARG A 102 1.18 -17.43 0.26
N VAL A 103 1.43 -17.06 1.52
CA VAL A 103 1.62 -15.67 1.93
C VAL A 103 3.08 -15.44 2.26
N ASP A 104 3.70 -14.54 1.52
CA ASP A 104 5.07 -14.07 1.73
C ASP A 104 4.99 -12.72 2.48
N THR A 105 5.06 -12.77 3.81
CA THR A 105 4.91 -11.64 4.76
C THR A 105 3.54 -10.96 4.65
N ASP A 106 3.33 -10.13 3.64
CA ASP A 106 2.15 -9.30 3.39
C ASP A 106 1.60 -9.44 1.97
N THR A 107 2.13 -10.39 1.20
CA THR A 107 1.71 -10.65 -0.18
C THR A 107 1.21 -12.09 -0.35
N LEU A 108 -0.05 -12.24 -0.75
CA LEU A 108 -0.56 -13.51 -1.26
C LEU A 108 -0.01 -13.74 -2.67
N VAL A 109 0.57 -14.91 -2.89
CA VAL A 109 1.04 -15.37 -4.19
C VAL A 109 0.36 -16.69 -4.52
N LEU A 110 -0.48 -16.69 -5.56
CA LEU A 110 -1.22 -17.87 -6.03
C LEU A 110 -0.43 -18.61 -7.11
N ARG A 111 -0.62 -19.93 -7.18
CA ARG A 111 -0.03 -20.79 -8.23
C ARG A 111 -0.74 -20.66 -9.57
N ARG A 112 -2.00 -20.22 -9.56
CA ARG A 112 -2.84 -19.96 -10.73
C ARG A 112 -3.77 -18.79 -10.45
N PRO A 113 -4.21 -18.04 -11.45
CA PRO A 113 -5.13 -16.93 -11.25
C PRO A 113 -6.42 -17.35 -10.57
N ALA A 114 -6.89 -16.53 -9.64
CA ALA A 114 -8.23 -16.56 -9.05
C ALA A 114 -9.16 -15.63 -9.83
N GLY A 115 -10.46 -15.90 -9.83
CA GLY A 115 -11.50 -15.03 -10.37
C GLY A 115 -12.20 -14.19 -9.32
N GLY A 116 -12.05 -14.53 -8.05
CA GLY A 116 -12.68 -13.85 -6.93
C GLY A 116 -11.86 -13.92 -5.65
N LEU A 117 -12.08 -12.96 -4.79
CA LEU A 117 -11.56 -12.96 -3.44
C LEU A 117 -12.66 -12.59 -2.44
N THR A 118 -12.54 -13.12 -1.22
CA THR A 118 -13.38 -12.75 -0.08
C THR A 118 -12.47 -12.22 1.02
N VAL A 119 -12.72 -11.00 1.48
CA VAL A 119 -12.05 -10.41 2.64
C VAL A 119 -12.93 -10.60 3.85
N ARG A 120 -12.33 -11.03 4.95
CA ARG A 120 -12.99 -11.20 6.24
C ARG A 120 -12.25 -10.39 7.30
N VAL A 121 -12.99 -9.61 8.05
CA VAL A 121 -12.48 -8.79 9.16
C VAL A 121 -13.24 -9.20 10.43
N VAL A 122 -12.53 -9.56 11.51
CA VAL A 122 -13.14 -9.82 12.81
C VAL A 122 -12.65 -8.77 13.78
N ALA A 123 -13.51 -7.80 14.07
CA ALA A 123 -13.17 -6.62 14.85
C ALA A 123 -13.66 -6.73 16.32
N THR A 124 -12.82 -6.25 17.24
CA THR A 124 -13.09 -6.18 18.67
C THR A 124 -13.50 -4.75 19.03
N PRO A 125 -14.71 -4.50 19.53
CA PRO A 125 -15.14 -3.15 19.88
C PRO A 125 -14.42 -2.63 21.14
N ARG A 126 -14.11 -1.32 21.17
CA ARG A 126 -13.57 -0.66 22.38
C ARG A 126 -14.61 -0.59 23.50
N SER A 127 -15.87 -0.48 23.13
CA SER A 127 -16.99 -0.43 24.08
C SER A 127 -18.17 -1.23 23.52
N ARG A 128 -18.81 -2.01 24.38
CA ARG A 128 -20.04 -2.75 24.02
C ARG A 128 -21.24 -1.84 23.79
N SER A 129 -21.21 -0.61 24.32
CA SER A 129 -22.30 0.36 24.16
C SER A 129 -22.19 1.18 22.88
N SER A 130 -21.05 1.13 22.17
CA SER A 130 -20.81 1.89 20.92
C SER A 130 -20.00 1.03 19.96
N VAL A 131 -20.70 0.15 19.23
CA VAL A 131 -20.10 -0.76 18.25
C VAL A 131 -20.24 -0.14 16.86
N PRO A 132 -19.13 0.16 16.16
CA PRO A 132 -19.20 0.73 14.82
C PRO A 132 -19.95 -0.15 13.81
N GLY A 133 -20.50 0.46 12.77
CA GLY A 133 -21.23 -0.22 11.70
C GLY A 133 -20.32 -0.81 10.60
N SER A 134 -19.08 -0.34 10.51
CA SER A 134 -18.10 -0.68 9.47
C SER A 134 -16.75 -1.05 10.10
N PRO A 135 -15.92 -1.88 9.47
CA PRO A 135 -14.53 -2.10 9.89
C PRO A 135 -13.62 -0.93 9.55
N GLY A 136 -14.12 0.08 8.82
CA GLY A 136 -13.36 1.17 8.24
C GLY A 136 -12.99 0.92 6.78
N LEU A 137 -12.06 1.70 6.24
CA LEU A 137 -11.58 1.53 4.86
C LEU A 137 -10.74 0.27 4.76
N VAL A 138 -11.06 -0.59 3.81
CA VAL A 138 -10.26 -1.77 3.44
C VAL A 138 -9.98 -1.71 1.94
N ALA A 139 -8.75 -1.99 1.56
CA ALA A 139 -8.33 -2.01 0.17
C ALA A 139 -7.48 -3.24 -0.14
N VAL A 140 -7.52 -3.67 -1.38
CA VAL A 140 -6.70 -4.76 -1.90
C VAL A 140 -5.95 -4.27 -3.14
N ALA A 141 -4.62 -4.36 -3.12
CA ALA A 141 -3.82 -4.26 -4.32
C ALA A 141 -3.83 -5.63 -5.01
N LEU A 142 -4.38 -5.69 -6.20
CA LEU A 142 -4.50 -6.92 -7.00
C LEU A 142 -3.56 -6.85 -8.19
N SER A 143 -2.86 -7.94 -8.45
CA SER A 143 -2.00 -8.09 -9.61
C SER A 143 -2.34 -9.37 -10.37
N LEU A 144 -2.29 -9.30 -11.69
CA LEU A 144 -2.35 -10.46 -12.57
C LEU A 144 -1.04 -10.50 -13.36
N MET A 145 -0.06 -11.25 -12.82
CA MET A 145 1.32 -11.25 -13.28
C MET A 145 1.50 -11.85 -14.68
N SER A 146 0.53 -12.66 -15.13
CA SER A 146 0.49 -13.15 -16.50
C SER A 146 0.17 -12.08 -17.56
N ARG A 147 -0.32 -10.89 -17.15
CA ARG A 147 -0.51 -9.77 -18.07
C ARG A 147 0.83 -9.11 -18.37
N PRO A 148 1.02 -8.63 -19.61
CA PRO A 148 2.24 -7.91 -19.96
C PRO A 148 2.37 -6.64 -19.11
N GLU A 149 3.61 -6.26 -18.82
CA GLU A 149 3.90 -4.94 -18.26
C GLU A 149 3.47 -3.87 -19.28
N ARG A 150 3.00 -2.73 -18.75
CA ARG A 150 2.79 -1.55 -19.58
C ARG A 150 4.15 -1.10 -20.14
N ALA A 151 4.21 -0.75 -21.42
CA ALA A 151 5.43 -0.17 -21.98
C ALA A 151 5.83 1.07 -21.18
N ALA A 152 7.14 1.21 -20.92
CA ALA A 152 7.65 2.36 -20.18
C ALA A 152 7.25 3.67 -20.88
N ALA A 153 6.40 4.46 -20.22
CA ALA A 153 6.01 5.75 -20.75
C ALA A 153 7.19 6.72 -20.74
N PRO A 154 7.35 7.56 -21.79
CA PRO A 154 8.30 8.67 -21.74
C PRO A 154 7.94 9.63 -20.61
N PHE A 155 8.91 10.46 -20.19
CA PHE A 155 8.63 11.50 -19.19
C PHE A 155 7.53 12.45 -19.66
N GLY A 156 6.47 12.60 -18.87
CA GLY A 156 5.29 13.41 -19.19
C GLY A 156 5.48 14.91 -18.96
N GLY A 157 6.71 15.38 -18.68
CA GLY A 157 7.00 16.81 -18.49
C GLY A 157 6.64 17.37 -17.10
N VAL A 158 6.31 16.53 -16.12
CA VAL A 158 5.98 16.98 -14.76
C VAL A 158 7.24 17.33 -13.97
N ALA A 159 7.89 18.45 -14.30
CA ALA A 159 9.02 19.00 -13.55
C ALA A 159 8.49 19.72 -12.29
N ARG A 160 8.37 18.97 -11.20
CA ARG A 160 7.87 19.46 -9.91
C ARG A 160 8.49 18.71 -8.76
N VAL A 161 8.83 19.44 -7.68
CA VAL A 161 9.27 18.84 -6.40
C VAL A 161 8.36 19.33 -5.29
N ILE A 162 7.75 18.39 -4.58
CA ILE A 162 6.91 18.61 -3.41
C ILE A 162 7.80 18.78 -2.19
N GLU A 163 7.54 19.79 -1.37
CA GLU A 163 8.29 19.95 -0.12
C GLU A 163 7.76 18.99 0.94
N VAL A 164 8.57 17.98 1.26
CA VAL A 164 8.32 16.94 2.26
C VAL A 164 9.42 17.01 3.31
N PRO A 165 9.13 16.90 4.62
CA PRO A 165 10.16 16.86 5.65
C PRO A 165 11.24 15.83 5.36
N ARG A 166 12.50 16.20 5.60
CA ARG A 166 13.65 15.31 5.39
C ARG A 166 14.00 14.67 6.73
N ARG A 167 13.83 13.35 6.84
CA ARG A 167 14.11 12.59 8.05
C ARG A 167 15.10 11.47 7.73
N ALA A 168 16.19 11.39 8.52
CA ALA A 168 17.19 10.35 8.35
C ALA A 168 16.94 9.22 9.36
N GLN A 169 16.79 7.97 8.86
CA GLN A 169 16.60 6.81 9.73
C GLN A 169 17.82 6.56 10.63
N MET A 170 19.02 6.89 10.15
CA MET A 170 20.26 6.69 10.90
C MET A 170 20.41 7.65 12.10
N ALA A 171 19.52 8.65 12.26
CA ALA A 171 19.46 9.48 13.46
C ALA A 171 18.89 8.74 14.69
N TYR A 172 18.41 7.51 14.52
CA TYR A 172 17.75 6.73 15.57
C TYR A 172 18.49 5.43 15.86
N PRO A 173 18.40 4.88 17.09
CA PRO A 173 18.92 3.56 17.40
C PRO A 173 18.33 2.51 16.44
N ASN A 174 19.16 1.57 15.97
CA ASN A 174 18.81 0.55 14.99
C ASN A 174 18.33 1.11 13.63
N GLY A 175 18.80 2.30 13.27
CA GLY A 175 18.39 3.02 12.07
C GLY A 175 18.42 2.19 10.78
N GLY A 176 19.33 1.23 10.67
CA GLY A 176 19.50 0.40 9.45
C GLY A 176 18.25 -0.36 8.97
N VAL A 177 17.22 -0.53 9.82
CA VAL A 177 15.96 -1.24 9.50
C VAL A 177 14.72 -0.36 9.62
N LEU A 178 14.88 0.97 9.69
CA LEU A 178 13.80 1.92 9.96
C LEU A 178 13.36 2.73 8.73
N CYS A 179 13.67 2.29 7.50
CA CYS A 179 13.31 3.02 6.29
C CYS A 179 11.79 3.20 6.15
N SER A 180 11.01 2.15 6.40
CA SER A 180 9.56 2.17 6.25
C SER A 180 8.87 3.15 7.21
N PRO A 181 9.04 3.07 8.55
CA PRO A 181 8.44 4.04 9.46
C PRO A 181 8.95 5.46 9.24
N THR A 182 10.22 5.64 8.82
CA THR A 182 10.77 6.97 8.53
C THR A 182 10.11 7.57 7.28
N ALA A 183 9.96 6.79 6.21
CA ALA A 183 9.27 7.22 4.99
C ALA A 183 7.79 7.57 5.28
N THR A 184 7.08 6.72 6.02
CA THR A 184 5.70 6.98 6.47
C THR A 184 5.60 8.28 7.27
N SER A 185 6.51 8.50 8.22
CA SER A 185 6.55 9.73 9.03
C SER A 185 6.79 10.99 8.19
N MET A 186 7.60 10.91 7.13
CA MET A 186 7.84 12.03 6.22
C MET A 186 6.57 12.45 5.48
N VAL A 187 5.79 11.48 4.96
CA VAL A 187 4.55 11.77 4.24
C VAL A 187 3.48 12.33 5.19
N LEU A 188 3.34 11.79 6.40
CA LEU A 188 2.46 12.35 7.42
C LEU A 188 2.86 13.79 7.78
N GLY A 189 4.15 14.08 7.94
CA GLY A 189 4.65 15.44 8.17
C GLY A 189 4.38 16.40 6.98
N HIS A 190 4.38 15.92 5.75
CA HIS A 190 3.95 16.71 4.59
C HIS A 190 2.47 17.11 4.73
N TRP A 191 1.59 16.13 4.96
CA TRP A 191 0.17 16.40 5.09
C TRP A 191 -0.18 17.27 6.30
N ALA A 192 0.54 17.13 7.42
CA ALA A 192 0.40 18.01 8.57
C ALA A 192 0.61 19.49 8.21
N ARG A 193 1.59 19.78 7.34
CA ARG A 193 1.86 21.14 6.83
C ARG A 193 0.77 21.61 5.87
N VAL A 194 0.38 20.77 4.90
CA VAL A 194 -0.67 21.10 3.91
C VAL A 194 -1.99 21.41 4.59
N LEU A 195 -2.39 20.57 5.55
CA LEU A 195 -3.64 20.70 6.29
C LEU A 195 -3.56 21.75 7.41
N ARG A 196 -2.37 22.25 7.75
CA ARG A 196 -2.12 23.08 8.94
C ARG A 196 -2.60 22.41 10.23
N THR A 197 -2.36 21.11 10.33
CA THR A 197 -2.87 20.24 11.40
C THR A 197 -1.69 19.50 12.04
N PRO A 198 -1.02 20.09 13.04
CA PRO A 198 0.24 19.57 13.59
C PRO A 198 0.17 18.15 14.14
N PHE A 199 -0.99 17.71 14.65
CA PHE A 199 -1.16 16.35 15.19
C PHE A 199 -1.08 15.25 14.11
N VAL A 200 -1.20 15.57 12.82
CA VAL A 200 -0.97 14.62 11.72
C VAL A 200 0.53 14.30 11.57
N ASP A 201 1.39 15.23 11.95
CA ASP A 201 2.83 14.97 11.99
C ASP A 201 3.14 13.95 13.08
N ARG A 202 3.66 12.80 12.68
CA ARG A 202 4.02 11.70 13.57
C ARG A 202 5.52 11.54 13.60
N ASP A 203 6.10 11.73 14.78
CA ASP A 203 7.51 11.46 14.98
C ASP A 203 7.84 10.00 14.72
N MET A 204 9.03 9.75 14.15
CA MET A 204 9.44 8.40 13.73
C MET A 204 9.33 7.34 14.83
N PRO A 205 9.73 7.59 16.09
CA PRO A 205 9.56 6.61 17.17
C PRO A 205 8.11 6.22 17.46
N LEU A 206 7.14 7.13 17.22
CA LEU A 206 5.72 6.82 17.34
C LEU A 206 5.28 5.90 16.19
N VAL A 207 5.70 6.24 14.97
CA VAL A 207 5.42 5.39 13.79
C VAL A 207 6.03 4.02 13.99
N GLN A 208 7.31 3.94 14.38
CA GLN A 208 8.02 2.68 14.63
C GLN A 208 7.25 1.76 15.57
N ARG A 209 6.81 2.27 16.73
CA ARG A 209 6.02 1.48 17.70
C ARG A 209 4.69 1.00 17.11
N GLY A 210 4.02 1.88 16.35
CA GLY A 210 2.73 1.56 15.76
C GLY A 210 2.78 0.55 14.63
N VAL A 211 3.87 0.50 13.85
CA VAL A 211 4.02 -0.41 12.70
C VAL A 211 4.80 -1.68 13.02
N TYR A 212 5.37 -1.79 14.23
CA TYR A 212 6.19 -2.95 14.59
C TYR A 212 5.35 -4.23 14.57
N ASP A 213 5.85 -5.21 13.86
CA ASP A 213 5.26 -6.54 13.74
C ASP A 213 6.05 -7.52 14.63
N GLU A 214 5.42 -8.01 15.68
CA GLU A 214 6.03 -8.88 16.69
C GLU A 214 6.48 -10.24 16.11
N VAL A 215 5.81 -10.73 15.06
CA VAL A 215 6.13 -12.01 14.41
C VAL A 215 7.20 -11.82 13.35
N TYR A 216 7.08 -10.77 12.54
CA TYR A 216 8.11 -10.41 11.55
C TYR A 216 9.39 -9.90 12.23
N ARG A 217 9.27 -9.34 13.45
CA ARG A 217 10.34 -8.70 14.25
C ARG A 217 10.94 -7.49 13.53
N GLY A 218 10.10 -6.62 13.01
CA GLY A 218 10.53 -5.45 12.25
C GLY A 218 9.40 -4.52 11.85
N CYS A 219 9.78 -3.45 11.16
CA CYS A 219 8.86 -2.39 10.75
C CYS A 219 8.54 -2.40 9.25
N GLY A 220 8.96 -3.43 8.52
CA GLY A 220 8.86 -3.50 7.05
C GLY A 220 7.55 -4.07 6.53
N ASN A 221 6.61 -4.53 7.38
CA ASN A 221 5.30 -5.01 6.95
C ASN A 221 4.51 -3.86 6.30
N TRP A 222 4.20 -3.99 5.00
CA TRP A 222 3.59 -2.93 4.21
C TRP A 222 2.18 -2.61 4.68
N SER A 223 1.37 -3.64 4.96
CA SER A 223 0.01 -3.48 5.44
C SER A 223 -0.05 -2.74 6.79
N PHE A 224 0.90 -3.02 7.69
CA PHE A 224 0.94 -2.36 9.01
C PHE A 224 1.37 -0.90 8.92
N ASN A 225 2.25 -0.54 7.98
CA ASN A 225 2.59 0.86 7.74
C ASN A 225 1.40 1.66 7.18
N ALA A 226 0.66 1.09 6.22
CA ALA A 226 -0.57 1.70 5.72
C ALA A 226 -1.63 1.80 6.84
N ALA A 227 -1.84 0.73 7.61
CA ALA A 227 -2.80 0.72 8.71
C ALA A 227 -2.48 1.79 9.77
N TYR A 228 -1.20 1.96 10.13
CA TYR A 228 -0.78 3.02 11.04
C TYR A 228 -1.07 4.41 10.47
N ALA A 229 -0.64 4.67 9.23
CA ALA A 229 -0.87 5.98 8.61
C ALA A 229 -2.37 6.30 8.51
N GLY A 230 -3.20 5.32 8.15
CA GLY A 230 -4.65 5.44 8.12
C GLY A 230 -5.34 5.49 9.49
N SER A 231 -4.64 5.14 10.58
CA SER A 231 -5.15 5.30 11.95
C SER A 231 -4.97 6.73 12.49
N VAL A 232 -4.18 7.57 11.79
CA VAL A 232 -4.04 8.98 12.14
C VAL A 232 -5.34 9.70 11.77
N PRO A 233 -6.00 10.40 12.72
CA PRO A 233 -7.27 11.06 12.46
C PRO A 233 -7.22 11.98 11.24
N GLY A 234 -8.19 11.85 10.35
CA GLY A 234 -8.28 12.65 9.13
C GLY A 234 -7.43 12.11 7.95
N MET A 235 -6.81 10.94 8.09
CA MET A 235 -5.97 10.35 7.05
C MET A 235 -6.54 9.01 6.53
N HIS A 236 -6.28 8.76 5.27
CA HIS A 236 -6.38 7.44 4.65
C HIS A 236 -5.02 6.96 4.19
N ALA A 237 -4.82 5.65 4.22
CA ALA A 237 -3.63 5.04 3.65
C ALA A 237 -3.89 3.61 3.18
N VAL A 238 -3.32 3.25 2.04
CA VAL A 238 -3.39 1.89 1.48
C VAL A 238 -2.06 1.49 0.88
N VAL A 239 -1.84 0.20 0.75
CA VAL A 239 -0.79 -0.35 -0.11
C VAL A 239 -1.35 -0.45 -1.51
N GLY A 240 -0.58 -0.01 -2.50
CA GLY A 240 -0.91 -0.09 -3.90
C GLY A 240 0.21 -0.68 -4.73
N ARG A 241 -0.10 -1.01 -5.98
CA ARG A 241 0.87 -1.29 -7.04
C ARG A 241 0.48 -0.51 -8.27
N PHE A 242 1.44 0.15 -8.87
CA PHE A 242 1.25 0.95 -10.08
C PHE A 242 1.81 0.24 -11.30
N ASN A 243 1.35 0.63 -12.49
CA ASN A 243 1.72 -0.05 -13.72
C ASN A 243 2.98 0.53 -14.36
N ASP A 244 3.24 1.84 -14.16
CA ASP A 244 4.41 2.52 -14.71
C ASP A 244 4.72 3.85 -13.98
N LEU A 245 5.78 4.53 -14.43
CA LEU A 245 6.20 5.82 -13.87
C LEU A 245 5.18 6.95 -14.12
N ALA A 246 4.33 6.85 -15.15
CA ALA A 246 3.29 7.85 -15.40
C ALA A 246 2.25 7.89 -14.28
N ASP A 247 2.00 6.76 -13.61
CA ASP A 247 1.14 6.71 -12.42
C ASP A 247 1.73 7.57 -11.28
N LEU A 248 3.05 7.48 -11.08
CA LEU A 248 3.78 8.30 -10.11
C LEU A 248 3.81 9.78 -10.52
N GLU A 249 4.02 10.07 -11.79
CA GLU A 249 4.00 11.45 -12.32
C GLU A 249 2.64 12.12 -12.08
N ARG A 250 1.53 11.38 -12.26
CA ARG A 250 0.19 11.88 -11.95
C ARG A 250 0.04 12.20 -10.45
N CYS A 251 0.58 11.36 -9.57
CA CYS A 251 0.58 11.63 -8.14
C CYS A 251 1.33 12.93 -7.81
N ILE A 252 2.54 13.09 -8.35
CA ILE A 252 3.36 14.28 -8.13
C ILE A 252 2.69 15.53 -8.70
N ALA A 253 2.11 15.46 -9.91
CA ALA A 253 1.37 16.57 -10.51
C ALA A 253 0.20 17.02 -9.62
N ALA A 254 -0.50 16.07 -8.99
CA ALA A 254 -1.59 16.34 -8.07
C ALA A 254 -1.13 16.76 -6.65
N GLY A 255 0.16 16.74 -6.34
CA GLY A 255 0.70 17.14 -5.03
C GLY A 255 0.75 16.03 -4.00
N PHE A 256 0.70 14.76 -4.43
CA PHE A 256 0.75 13.58 -3.56
C PHE A 256 2.17 12.96 -3.58
N PRO A 257 2.96 13.08 -2.49
CA PRO A 257 4.19 12.33 -2.36
C PRO A 257 3.89 10.84 -2.16
N VAL A 258 4.71 9.96 -2.71
CA VAL A 258 4.47 8.51 -2.72
C VAL A 258 5.63 7.77 -2.08
N VAL A 259 5.37 6.87 -1.13
CA VAL A 259 6.39 5.96 -0.62
C VAL A 259 6.54 4.80 -1.60
N CYS A 260 7.76 4.58 -2.12
CA CYS A 260 8.07 3.51 -3.06
C CYS A 260 8.93 2.44 -2.39
N SER A 261 8.59 1.17 -2.59
CA SER A 261 9.41 0.02 -2.20
C SER A 261 10.38 -0.30 -3.33
N ILE A 262 11.67 -0.31 -3.06
CA ILE A 262 12.73 -0.48 -4.07
C ILE A 262 13.83 -1.45 -3.60
N SER A 263 14.60 -1.97 -4.53
CA SER A 263 15.91 -2.56 -4.23
C SER A 263 16.95 -1.45 -4.03
N ASN A 264 17.61 -1.45 -2.86
CA ASN A 264 18.62 -0.45 -2.50
C ASN A 264 19.91 -0.55 -3.33
N THR A 265 20.22 -1.70 -3.88
CA THR A 265 21.39 -1.92 -4.74
C THR A 265 21.07 -1.58 -6.21
N VAL A 266 19.94 -2.05 -6.73
CA VAL A 266 19.53 -1.82 -8.12
C VAL A 266 19.32 -0.33 -8.41
N VAL A 267 18.79 0.44 -7.48
CA VAL A 267 18.62 1.90 -7.65
C VAL A 267 19.95 2.65 -7.84
N LYS A 268 21.06 2.06 -7.39
CA LYS A 268 22.43 2.57 -7.58
C LYS A 268 23.11 2.04 -8.85
N GLY A 269 22.38 1.27 -9.67
CA GLY A 269 22.94 0.61 -10.85
C GLY A 269 23.75 -0.64 -10.54
N GLN A 270 23.57 -1.24 -9.36
CA GLN A 270 24.23 -2.47 -8.92
C GLN A 270 23.32 -3.68 -9.12
N PRO A 271 23.83 -4.91 -9.18
CA PRO A 271 23.01 -6.12 -9.17
C PRO A 271 22.14 -6.22 -7.91
N PRO A 272 20.97 -6.88 -7.98
CA PRO A 272 20.13 -7.10 -6.81
C PRO A 272 20.83 -8.00 -5.78
N GLU A 273 20.65 -7.69 -4.49
CA GLU A 273 21.14 -8.49 -3.37
C GLU A 273 19.96 -9.04 -2.54
N PRO A 274 20.14 -10.16 -1.85
CA PRO A 274 19.14 -10.66 -0.92
C PRO A 274 18.85 -9.66 0.20
N ASN A 275 17.57 -9.46 0.55
CA ASN A 275 17.13 -8.59 1.66
C ASN A 275 17.54 -7.12 1.53
N ASP A 276 17.70 -6.62 0.31
CA ASP A 276 18.07 -5.22 0.03
C ASP A 276 16.85 -4.29 -0.14
N GLY A 277 15.67 -4.74 0.26
CA GLY A 277 14.43 -3.95 0.21
C GLY A 277 14.57 -2.64 0.99
N HIS A 278 14.13 -1.54 0.37
CA HIS A 278 14.25 -0.20 0.92
C HIS A 278 13.02 0.65 0.60
N LEU A 279 12.60 1.50 1.52
CA LEU A 279 11.46 2.41 1.35
C LEU A 279 11.98 3.84 1.24
N VAL A 280 11.60 4.51 0.15
CA VAL A 280 11.97 5.90 -0.15
C VAL A 280 10.72 6.72 -0.46
N VAL A 281 10.74 8.02 -0.22
CA VAL A 281 9.62 8.90 -0.58
C VAL A 281 9.92 9.61 -1.90
N LEU A 282 9.18 9.27 -2.95
CA LEU A 282 9.18 10.06 -4.18
C LEU A 282 8.51 11.39 -3.90
N VAL A 283 9.22 12.47 -4.14
CA VAL A 283 8.77 13.83 -3.88
C VAL A 283 8.68 14.68 -5.16
N GLY A 284 9.17 14.16 -6.27
CA GLY A 284 9.11 14.90 -7.52
C GLY A 284 9.92 14.31 -8.67
N PHE A 285 9.96 15.08 -9.73
CA PHE A 285 10.85 14.87 -10.88
C PHE A 285 11.54 16.19 -11.21
N ASP A 286 12.80 16.13 -11.64
CA ASP A 286 13.53 17.28 -12.16
C ASP A 286 13.19 17.55 -13.64
N GLU A 287 13.75 18.60 -14.21
CA GLU A 287 13.49 19.03 -15.59
C GLU A 287 13.90 17.97 -16.64
N SER A 288 14.84 17.09 -16.31
CA SER A 288 15.26 15.97 -17.16
C SER A 288 14.44 14.70 -16.95
N GLY A 289 13.44 14.72 -16.04
CA GLY A 289 12.59 13.58 -15.71
C GLY A 289 13.23 12.57 -14.76
N ARG A 290 14.35 12.92 -14.10
CA ARG A 290 14.92 12.07 -13.05
C ARG A 290 14.07 12.20 -11.78
N PRO A 291 13.73 11.08 -11.17
CA PRO A 291 12.95 11.10 -9.93
C PRO A 291 13.76 11.67 -8.76
N VAL A 292 13.13 12.55 -8.00
CA VAL A 292 13.65 13.18 -6.80
C VAL A 292 13.06 12.53 -5.57
N PHE A 293 13.91 12.10 -4.66
CA PHE A 293 13.51 11.37 -3.45
C PHE A 293 13.93 12.06 -2.17
N ASN A 294 13.16 11.80 -1.10
CA ASN A 294 13.69 11.77 0.24
C ASN A 294 14.01 10.30 0.57
N ASP A 295 15.30 9.97 0.58
CA ASP A 295 15.79 8.64 0.95
C ASP A 295 16.25 8.66 2.42
N PRO A 296 15.52 7.98 3.32
CA PRO A 296 15.83 8.01 4.76
C PRO A 296 17.17 7.34 5.11
N GLY A 297 17.68 6.46 4.24
CA GLY A 297 18.93 5.73 4.46
C GLY A 297 20.19 6.49 4.05
N ARG A 298 20.07 7.77 3.64
CA ARG A 298 21.20 8.56 3.16
C ARG A 298 21.56 9.70 4.11
N ASN A 299 22.86 10.06 4.13
CA ASN A 299 23.34 11.23 4.86
C ASN A 299 22.74 12.53 4.31
N VAL A 300 22.63 12.62 2.97
CA VAL A 300 21.89 13.67 2.28
C VAL A 300 20.54 13.07 1.87
N VAL A 301 19.52 13.35 2.66
CA VAL A 301 18.18 12.72 2.52
C VAL A 301 17.52 13.04 1.17
N ARG A 302 17.61 14.32 0.70
CA ARG A 302 17.08 14.71 -0.62
C ARG A 302 18.08 14.42 -1.70
N MET A 303 17.71 13.57 -2.68
CA MET A 303 18.57 13.18 -3.78
C MET A 303 17.79 12.77 -5.03
N THR A 304 18.49 12.61 -6.13
CA THR A 304 17.96 12.06 -7.39
C THR A 304 18.56 10.70 -7.67
N TYR A 305 17.81 9.86 -8.37
CA TYR A 305 18.30 8.63 -8.97
C TYR A 305 18.13 8.68 -10.49
N GLU A 306 18.89 7.88 -11.20
CA GLU A 306 18.68 7.69 -12.64
C GLU A 306 17.32 7.01 -12.86
N ARG A 307 16.52 7.55 -13.81
CA ARG A 307 15.13 7.14 -14.06
C ARG A 307 15.01 5.63 -14.32
N GLU A 308 15.90 5.10 -15.15
CA GLU A 308 15.89 3.67 -15.50
C GLU A 308 16.33 2.77 -14.34
N ASN A 309 17.31 3.19 -13.54
CA ASN A 309 17.72 2.47 -12.36
C ASN A 309 16.58 2.42 -11.33
N PHE A 310 15.88 3.53 -11.11
CA PHE A 310 14.72 3.56 -10.26
C PHE A 310 13.61 2.64 -10.78
N ARG A 311 13.27 2.70 -12.07
CA ARG A 311 12.27 1.81 -12.68
C ARG A 311 12.59 0.34 -12.40
N LYS A 312 13.83 -0.08 -12.64
CA LYS A 312 14.29 -1.45 -12.36
C LYS A 312 14.26 -1.80 -10.89
N ALA A 313 14.68 -0.89 -10.02
CA ALA A 313 14.69 -1.11 -8.57
C ALA A 313 13.26 -1.22 -7.99
N TRP A 314 12.33 -0.45 -8.52
CA TRP A 314 10.94 -0.47 -8.12
C TRP A 314 10.21 -1.73 -8.59
N ALA A 315 10.53 -2.21 -9.79
CA ALA A 315 10.00 -3.46 -10.33
C ALA A 315 10.36 -4.70 -9.49
N THR A 316 11.42 -4.65 -8.66
CA THR A 316 11.78 -5.78 -7.76
C THR A 316 10.73 -6.05 -6.67
N SER A 317 9.85 -5.08 -6.40
CA SER A 317 8.72 -5.21 -5.48
C SER A 317 7.37 -5.15 -6.22
N ASP A 318 7.34 -5.49 -7.51
CA ASP A 318 6.15 -5.37 -8.37
C ASP A 318 5.50 -3.98 -8.28
N ASN A 319 6.33 -2.92 -8.32
CA ASN A 319 5.92 -1.52 -8.29
C ASN A 319 5.09 -1.14 -7.05
N THR A 320 5.39 -1.72 -5.89
CA THR A 320 4.66 -1.49 -4.65
C THR A 320 4.90 -0.07 -4.11
N VAL A 321 3.80 0.53 -3.61
CA VAL A 321 3.77 1.88 -3.03
C VAL A 321 2.90 1.93 -1.77
N TYR A 322 3.18 2.91 -0.88
CA TYR A 322 2.21 3.36 0.10
C TYR A 322 1.58 4.66 -0.41
N LEU A 323 0.27 4.67 -0.40
CA LEU A 323 -0.57 5.79 -0.79
C LEU A 323 -1.20 6.35 0.48
N ILE A 324 -0.83 7.56 0.88
CA ILE A 324 -1.26 8.21 2.13
C ILE A 324 -1.83 9.57 1.77
N TRP A 325 -3.10 9.82 2.13
CA TRP A 325 -3.78 11.07 1.76
C TRP A 325 -4.83 11.49 2.81
N PRO A 326 -5.18 12.79 2.88
CA PRO A 326 -6.23 13.26 3.78
C PRO A 326 -7.63 12.84 3.31
N ILE A 327 -8.51 12.57 4.27
CA ILE A 327 -9.94 12.40 4.02
C ILE A 327 -10.48 13.68 3.35
N GLY A 328 -11.30 13.52 2.31
CA GLY A 328 -11.85 14.64 1.52
C GLY A 328 -10.98 15.09 0.34
N TYR A 329 -9.78 14.53 0.18
CA TYR A 329 -8.98 14.71 -1.03
C TYR A 329 -9.25 13.55 -2.00
N THR A 330 -9.39 13.86 -3.28
CA THR A 330 -9.51 12.84 -4.33
C THR A 330 -8.13 12.51 -4.88
N PRO A 331 -7.59 11.34 -4.60
CA PRO A 331 -6.29 10.97 -5.13
C PRO A 331 -6.39 10.59 -6.62
N PRO A 332 -5.31 10.82 -7.42
CA PRO A 332 -5.33 10.63 -8.87
C PRO A 332 -5.30 9.16 -9.33
N TRP A 333 -5.27 8.21 -8.41
CA TRP A 333 -5.29 6.77 -8.70
C TRP A 333 -6.65 6.08 -8.45
N LEU A 334 -7.66 6.83 -7.98
CA LEU A 334 -9.05 6.37 -7.76
C LEU A 334 -9.95 6.70 -8.94
#